data_57825f339ae15bfb7381964edf470e7a
#
_entry.id   57825f339ae15bfb7381964edf470e7a
#
_cell.length_a   1.000
_cell.length_b   1.000
_cell.length_c   1.000
_cell.angle_alpha   90.00
_cell.angle_beta   90.00
_cell.angle_gamma   90.00
#
_symmetry.space_group_name_H-M   'P 1'
#
loop_
_entity.id
_entity.type
_entity.pdbx_description
1 polymer ?
#
loop_
_entity_poly.entity_id
_entity_poly.type
_entity_poly.pdbx_seq_one_letter_code
_entity_poly.pdbx_strand_id
1 'polypeptide(L)'
;VILYLNGVEIYRNNMPAGLVDSHTFAVTNVFGAGESTFYSIKLDTSLLAPGINFLAAEVHQAGSDSIDLSFDASLSASNVVLITRGPYLQQGSETGIVVRWRSDRGTESLVKYGASLDNLAFSVHDSALVTEHEMALSNLLPGTKYYYSVGFPGFDLGSGPDYYFVTAPATNKTTRIWALGDCGTANGDEQRVRDAYANFSSGRPTDVWLMLGDNAYSSGTDLEYQGAVFNMFPDMLRHNVLWTTIGNHETYSGIFDEFPYLHIFSPPRNAEAGGLPSGTKKYYSFNYANVHFLCLDSMTSDRSPSGAMMTWAQADLAANTNLWTIAFWHHPPYTKGSHDSDLEQELIEMRTNVLPILENYGVDLVLSGHSHCYERSYLLDGFYGYSWDMKPAYKLDAGSGRPEESGPYIKSGIGPSAHQGAVYIVAGSSGQISGGQLNHPAMFVSLNELGSLVLDVNGTSLQATFLRDNGLVRDHFTILKGITQRLRISEFNIEDELVFIAWTSKPGVTYRIQSSSSTTGNVWSDYTGNITATGNETSWYDFFDDLDPDRLFRVVVIQ
;
A
#
# COMPACT_ATOMS: atom_id res chain seq x y z
N VAL A 1 -24.87 32.03 -12.37
CA VAL A 1 -24.04 33.18 -12.05
C VAL A 1 -22.97 33.38 -13.12
N ILE A 2 -22.62 34.63 -13.43
CA ILE A 2 -21.48 35.00 -14.25
C ILE A 2 -20.65 35.99 -13.44
N LEU A 3 -19.34 35.80 -13.40
CA LEU A 3 -18.41 36.74 -12.76
C LEU A 3 -17.53 37.42 -13.80
N TYR A 4 -17.29 38.67 -13.56
CA TYR A 4 -16.46 39.52 -14.42
C TYR A 4 -15.37 40.21 -13.58
N LEU A 5 -14.13 40.19 -14.05
CA LEU A 5 -13.04 40.97 -13.49
C LEU A 5 -12.63 42.03 -14.53
N ASN A 6 -12.72 43.30 -14.15
CA ASN A 6 -12.43 44.43 -15.04
C ASN A 6 -13.17 44.40 -16.39
N GLY A 7 -14.41 43.86 -16.36
CA GLY A 7 -15.27 43.73 -17.55
C GLY A 7 -15.01 42.49 -18.40
N VAL A 8 -14.03 41.65 -18.03
CA VAL A 8 -13.77 40.37 -18.69
C VAL A 8 -14.48 39.24 -17.93
N GLU A 9 -15.25 38.42 -18.62
CA GLU A 9 -15.88 37.22 -18.01
C GLU A 9 -14.78 36.24 -17.55
N ILE A 10 -14.81 35.89 -16.27
CA ILE A 10 -13.82 34.98 -15.64
C ILE A 10 -14.41 33.68 -15.19
N TYR A 11 -15.73 33.60 -15.01
CA TYR A 11 -16.41 32.40 -14.55
C TYR A 11 -17.87 32.42 -14.98
N ARG A 12 -18.37 31.24 -15.37
CA ARG A 12 -19.79 31.03 -15.70
C ARG A 12 -20.22 29.67 -15.15
N ASN A 13 -21.31 29.68 -14.38
CA ASN A 13 -21.91 28.46 -13.84
C ASN A 13 -23.43 28.55 -13.88
N ASN A 14 -24.09 27.48 -14.28
CA ASN A 14 -25.55 27.34 -14.40
C ASN A 14 -26.21 28.43 -15.28
N MET A 15 -25.49 28.87 -16.30
CA MET A 15 -25.98 29.86 -17.29
C MET A 15 -25.78 29.32 -18.70
N PRO A 16 -26.68 29.65 -19.65
CA PRO A 16 -26.52 29.24 -21.05
C PRO A 16 -25.25 29.87 -21.66
N ALA A 17 -24.72 29.19 -22.70
CA ALA A 17 -23.60 29.74 -23.48
C ALA A 17 -24.03 30.95 -24.33
N GLY A 18 -23.10 31.86 -24.59
CA GLY A 18 -23.31 33.06 -25.41
C GLY A 18 -23.74 34.30 -24.64
N LEU A 19 -24.37 35.22 -25.32
CA LEU A 19 -24.81 36.50 -24.74
C LEU A 19 -25.97 36.25 -23.76
N VAL A 20 -25.90 36.93 -22.63
CA VAL A 20 -26.89 36.87 -21.56
C VAL A 20 -27.43 38.29 -21.36
N ASP A 21 -28.71 38.43 -21.13
CA ASP A 21 -29.39 39.67 -20.82
C ASP A 21 -30.22 39.57 -19.54
N SER A 22 -30.84 40.61 -19.10
CA SER A 22 -31.59 40.68 -17.85
C SER A 22 -32.85 39.76 -17.82
N HIS A 23 -33.23 39.14 -18.93
CA HIS A 23 -34.35 38.21 -19.06
C HIS A 23 -33.89 36.75 -19.21
N THR A 24 -32.59 36.54 -19.27
CA THR A 24 -32.03 35.17 -19.41
C THR A 24 -32.12 34.44 -18.09
N PHE A 25 -32.81 33.29 -18.06
CA PHE A 25 -32.88 32.44 -16.89
C PHE A 25 -31.65 31.54 -16.75
N ALA A 26 -31.32 31.13 -15.52
CA ALA A 26 -30.39 30.04 -15.25
C ALA A 26 -30.89 28.72 -15.85
N VAL A 27 -29.95 27.82 -16.17
CA VAL A 27 -30.27 26.56 -16.88
C VAL A 27 -31.12 25.62 -16.01
N THR A 28 -30.85 25.56 -14.69
CA THR A 28 -31.53 24.71 -13.73
C THR A 28 -31.69 25.37 -12.38
N ASN A 29 -32.68 24.91 -11.59
CA ASN A 29 -32.71 25.23 -10.16
C ASN A 29 -31.57 24.52 -9.43
N VAL A 30 -31.05 25.15 -8.38
CA VAL A 30 -30.06 24.57 -7.45
C VAL A 30 -30.77 24.27 -6.13
N PHE A 31 -30.56 23.08 -5.56
CA PHE A 31 -31.22 22.62 -4.34
C PHE A 31 -30.25 21.95 -3.39
N GLY A 32 -30.56 22.01 -2.08
CA GLY A 32 -29.90 21.24 -1.05
C GLY A 32 -28.40 21.52 -0.94
N ALA A 33 -27.56 20.51 -1.03
CA ALA A 33 -26.09 20.68 -0.92
C ALA A 33 -25.50 21.61 -1.99
N GLY A 34 -26.16 21.71 -3.16
CA GLY A 34 -25.72 22.60 -4.23
C GLY A 34 -25.78 24.10 -3.84
N GLU A 35 -26.67 24.49 -2.93
CA GLU A 35 -26.83 25.86 -2.46
C GLU A 35 -25.67 26.34 -1.58
N SER A 36 -24.97 25.40 -0.95
CA SER A 36 -23.80 25.67 -0.08
C SER A 36 -22.48 25.24 -0.71
N THR A 37 -22.49 24.86 -1.99
CA THR A 37 -21.27 24.45 -2.70
C THR A 37 -20.50 25.68 -3.21
N PHE A 38 -19.25 25.83 -2.78
CA PHE A 38 -18.34 26.85 -3.27
C PHE A 38 -17.47 26.29 -4.41
N TYR A 39 -17.41 27.03 -5.51
CA TYR A 39 -16.58 26.70 -6.68
C TYR A 39 -15.37 27.63 -6.69
N SER A 40 -14.17 27.08 -6.65
CA SER A 40 -12.93 27.86 -6.69
C SER A 40 -12.34 27.85 -8.09
N ILE A 41 -11.92 29.01 -8.57
CA ILE A 41 -11.17 29.15 -9.81
C ILE A 41 -9.88 29.94 -9.54
N LYS A 42 -8.83 29.59 -10.26
CA LYS A 42 -7.59 30.35 -10.28
C LYS A 42 -7.64 31.36 -11.43
N LEU A 43 -7.40 32.63 -11.14
CA LEU A 43 -7.38 33.67 -12.14
C LEU A 43 -5.95 34.03 -12.55
N ASP A 44 -5.75 34.32 -13.83
CA ASP A 44 -4.49 34.87 -14.31
C ASP A 44 -4.29 36.29 -13.77
N THR A 45 -3.13 36.55 -13.19
CA THR A 45 -2.77 37.89 -12.69
C THR A 45 -2.68 38.93 -13.77
N SER A 46 -2.56 38.57 -15.05
CA SER A 46 -2.64 39.47 -16.20
C SER A 46 -3.99 40.18 -16.35
N LEU A 47 -5.04 39.64 -15.72
CA LEU A 47 -6.38 40.26 -15.67
C LEU A 47 -6.47 41.39 -14.64
N LEU A 48 -5.47 41.56 -13.78
CA LEU A 48 -5.41 42.62 -12.79
C LEU A 48 -4.75 43.88 -13.39
N ALA A 49 -5.42 45.00 -13.22
CA ALA A 49 -4.84 46.30 -13.55
C ALA A 49 -4.08 46.89 -12.35
N PRO A 50 -3.03 47.68 -12.56
CA PRO A 50 -2.43 48.47 -11.48
C PRO A 50 -3.47 49.41 -10.86
N GLY A 51 -3.63 49.36 -9.53
CA GLY A 51 -4.61 50.20 -8.82
C GLY A 51 -5.93 49.46 -8.54
N ILE A 52 -7.06 50.11 -8.82
CA ILE A 52 -8.40 49.59 -8.50
C ILE A 52 -8.82 48.57 -9.55
N ASN A 53 -9.30 47.41 -9.08
CA ASN A 53 -9.90 46.36 -9.91
C ASN A 53 -11.37 46.17 -9.51
N PHE A 54 -12.22 45.89 -10.48
CA PHE A 54 -13.65 45.73 -10.30
C PHE A 54 -14.04 44.26 -10.51
N LEU A 55 -14.59 43.66 -9.45
CA LEU A 55 -15.26 42.37 -9.53
C LEU A 55 -16.76 42.61 -9.62
N ALA A 56 -17.41 42.11 -10.67
CA ALA A 56 -18.85 42.19 -10.86
C ALA A 56 -19.45 40.79 -10.95
N ALA A 57 -20.65 40.62 -10.43
CA ALA A 57 -21.43 39.41 -10.52
C ALA A 57 -22.78 39.68 -11.18
N GLU A 58 -23.14 38.80 -12.09
CA GLU A 58 -24.46 38.75 -12.71
C GLU A 58 -25.15 37.45 -12.23
N VAL A 59 -26.28 37.60 -11.52
CA VAL A 59 -26.98 36.50 -10.90
C VAL A 59 -28.39 36.41 -11.47
N HIS A 60 -28.77 35.22 -11.94
CA HIS A 60 -30.05 34.98 -12.60
C HIS A 60 -30.82 33.89 -11.86
N GLN A 61 -32.14 34.08 -11.77
CA GLN A 61 -33.08 33.04 -11.30
C GLN A 61 -33.32 32.02 -12.40
N ALA A 62 -33.75 30.82 -12.01
CA ALA A 62 -34.06 29.75 -12.95
C ALA A 62 -35.47 29.88 -13.59
N GLY A 63 -36.30 30.79 -13.09
CA GLY A 63 -37.65 31.09 -13.62
C GLY A 63 -38.24 32.33 -12.99
N SER A 64 -39.31 32.85 -13.61
CA SER A 64 -39.99 34.07 -13.15
C SER A 64 -40.74 33.91 -11.82
N ASP A 65 -40.98 32.68 -11.42
CA ASP A 65 -41.69 32.25 -10.20
C ASP A 65 -40.74 31.74 -9.11
N SER A 66 -39.43 31.80 -9.35
CA SER A 66 -38.41 31.46 -8.35
C SER A 66 -38.44 32.50 -7.24
N ILE A 67 -38.54 32.05 -5.98
CA ILE A 67 -38.66 32.88 -4.80
C ILE A 67 -37.33 33.03 -4.06
N ASP A 68 -36.27 32.35 -4.53
CA ASP A 68 -34.99 32.28 -3.87
C ASP A 68 -33.84 32.67 -4.82
N LEU A 69 -32.93 33.52 -4.32
CA LEU A 69 -31.73 33.93 -5.00
C LEU A 69 -30.65 34.21 -3.98
N SER A 70 -29.61 33.38 -3.96
CA SER A 70 -28.46 33.59 -3.09
C SER A 70 -27.16 33.63 -3.90
N PHE A 71 -26.24 34.46 -3.45
CA PHE A 71 -24.91 34.60 -4.03
C PHE A 71 -23.91 34.97 -2.95
N ASP A 72 -22.81 34.25 -2.90
CA ASP A 72 -21.64 34.58 -2.08
C ASP A 72 -20.39 34.40 -2.92
N ALA A 73 -19.43 35.34 -2.83
CA ALA A 73 -18.15 35.24 -3.49
C ALA A 73 -17.05 35.95 -2.68
N SER A 74 -15.87 35.35 -2.71
CA SER A 74 -14.66 36.01 -2.21
C SER A 74 -13.57 36.00 -3.27
N LEU A 75 -12.82 37.09 -3.36
CA LEU A 75 -11.62 37.18 -4.18
C LEU A 75 -10.44 37.46 -3.26
N SER A 76 -9.43 36.61 -3.30
CA SER A 76 -8.19 36.81 -2.57
C SER A 76 -7.02 36.85 -3.55
N ALA A 77 -6.11 37.79 -3.36
CA ALA A 77 -4.84 37.85 -4.07
C ALA A 77 -3.70 37.82 -3.07
N SER A 78 -2.70 36.97 -3.33
CA SER A 78 -1.52 36.85 -2.48
C SER A 78 -0.26 36.85 -3.34
N ASN A 79 0.75 37.60 -2.92
CA ASN A 79 2.11 37.48 -3.46
C ASN A 79 2.87 36.30 -2.84
N VAL A 80 2.28 35.60 -1.85
CA VAL A 80 2.89 34.44 -1.21
C VAL A 80 2.75 33.22 -2.14
N VAL A 81 3.86 32.56 -2.39
CA VAL A 81 3.88 31.29 -3.09
C VAL A 81 3.24 30.23 -2.18
N LEU A 82 2.35 29.42 -2.73
CA LEU A 82 1.64 28.37 -1.98
C LEU A 82 2.05 26.98 -2.47
N ILE A 83 2.19 26.04 -1.54
CA ILE A 83 2.23 24.63 -1.87
C ILE A 83 0.82 24.17 -2.22
N THR A 84 0.62 23.65 -3.42
CA THR A 84 -0.67 23.11 -3.91
C THR A 84 -0.72 21.59 -3.86
N ARG A 85 0.46 20.94 -3.73
CA ARG A 85 0.58 19.48 -3.54
C ARG A 85 1.80 19.15 -2.70
N GLY A 86 1.67 18.22 -1.76
CA GLY A 86 2.78 17.70 -0.96
C GLY A 86 3.23 18.62 0.17
N PRO A 87 4.50 18.52 0.59
CA PRO A 87 5.52 17.63 0.04
C PRO A 87 5.23 16.15 0.26
N TYR A 88 5.81 15.32 -0.60
CA TYR A 88 5.74 13.86 -0.53
C TYR A 88 7.08 13.22 -0.91
N LEU A 89 7.28 11.99 -0.43
CA LEU A 89 8.56 11.29 -0.49
C LEU A 89 8.52 10.15 -1.50
N GLN A 90 9.59 10.02 -2.30
CA GLN A 90 9.77 9.00 -3.33
C GLN A 90 11.18 8.40 -3.25
N GLN A 91 11.41 7.22 -3.83
CA GLN A 91 12.72 6.58 -4.00
C GLN A 91 13.55 6.48 -2.72
N GLY A 92 12.90 6.17 -1.57
CA GLY A 92 13.63 6.01 -0.31
C GLY A 92 14.59 4.82 -0.35
N SER A 93 15.85 5.06 -0.02
CA SER A 93 16.92 4.07 0.05
C SER A 93 17.74 4.22 1.34
N GLU A 94 18.78 3.42 1.49
CA GLU A 94 19.73 3.54 2.61
C GLU A 94 20.45 4.89 2.61
N THR A 95 20.69 5.46 1.43
CA THR A 95 21.59 6.62 1.28
C THR A 95 20.98 7.78 0.49
N GLY A 96 19.70 7.67 0.14
CA GLY A 96 19.03 8.69 -0.66
C GLY A 96 17.52 8.71 -0.50
N ILE A 97 16.92 9.81 -0.92
CA ILE A 97 15.47 10.01 -1.00
C ILE A 97 15.17 11.13 -1.98
N VAL A 98 14.00 11.10 -2.60
CA VAL A 98 13.48 12.19 -3.42
C VAL A 98 12.36 12.89 -2.67
N VAL A 99 12.43 14.22 -2.56
CA VAL A 99 11.38 15.08 -2.01
C VAL A 99 10.69 15.79 -3.17
N ARG A 100 9.37 15.66 -3.27
CA ARG A 100 8.57 16.30 -4.30
C ARG A 100 7.51 17.20 -3.70
N TRP A 101 7.20 18.30 -4.39
CA TRP A 101 6.05 19.17 -4.09
C TRP A 101 5.62 19.95 -5.33
N ARG A 102 4.43 20.53 -5.29
CA ARG A 102 3.92 21.44 -6.32
C ARG A 102 3.67 22.81 -5.71
N SER A 103 4.11 23.88 -6.39
CA SER A 103 3.79 25.26 -6.05
C SER A 103 2.74 25.84 -7.01
N ASP A 104 2.06 26.92 -6.59
CA ASP A 104 1.03 27.58 -7.39
C ASP A 104 1.60 28.41 -8.56
N ARG A 105 2.91 28.66 -8.56
CA ARG A 105 3.67 29.35 -9.60
C ARG A 105 5.10 28.85 -9.66
N GLY A 106 5.78 29.16 -10.80
CA GLY A 106 7.18 28.76 -10.97
C GLY A 106 8.11 29.42 -9.96
N THR A 107 8.86 28.60 -9.22
CA THR A 107 9.93 29.04 -8.32
C THR A 107 11.15 28.17 -8.50
N GLU A 108 12.30 28.62 -8.01
CA GLU A 108 13.44 27.74 -7.78
C GLU A 108 13.10 26.67 -6.74
N SER A 109 13.89 25.61 -6.67
CA SER A 109 13.68 24.51 -5.74
C SER A 109 14.78 24.50 -4.68
N LEU A 110 14.42 24.52 -3.40
CA LEU A 110 15.36 24.39 -2.30
C LEU A 110 14.82 23.39 -1.26
N VAL A 111 15.62 22.38 -0.95
CA VAL A 111 15.40 21.50 0.20
C VAL A 111 16.56 21.70 1.17
N LYS A 112 16.25 22.07 2.41
CA LYS A 112 17.21 22.03 3.52
C LYS A 112 16.91 20.79 4.36
N TYR A 113 17.93 20.12 4.90
CA TYR A 113 17.75 18.94 5.73
C TYR A 113 18.85 18.77 6.77
N GLY A 114 18.57 18.00 7.81
CA GLY A 114 19.52 17.75 8.90
C GLY A 114 18.98 16.77 9.95
N ALA A 115 19.84 16.33 10.84
CA ALA A 115 19.48 15.38 11.92
C ALA A 115 18.66 16.04 13.05
N SER A 116 18.57 17.36 13.09
CA SER A 116 17.81 18.12 14.09
C SER A 116 16.92 19.14 13.39
N LEU A 117 15.71 19.32 13.92
CA LEU A 117 14.75 20.32 13.44
C LEU A 117 15.33 21.74 13.52
N ASP A 118 16.09 22.05 14.57
CA ASP A 118 16.67 23.37 14.81
C ASP A 118 17.93 23.64 13.97
N ASN A 119 18.46 22.60 13.30
CA ASN A 119 19.67 22.69 12.47
C ASN A 119 19.56 21.84 11.21
N LEU A 120 19.01 22.41 10.16
CA LEU A 120 19.00 21.84 8.81
C LEU A 120 20.30 22.20 8.09
N ALA A 121 21.39 21.52 8.46
CA ALA A 121 22.77 21.89 8.10
C ALA A 121 23.11 21.67 6.62
N PHE A 122 22.33 20.89 5.91
CA PHE A 122 22.56 20.55 4.50
C PHE A 122 21.47 21.14 3.61
N SER A 123 21.80 21.36 2.34
CA SER A 123 20.82 21.80 1.37
C SER A 123 21.13 21.32 -0.05
N VAL A 124 20.06 21.15 -0.84
CA VAL A 124 20.12 20.92 -2.28
C VAL A 124 19.26 22.00 -2.95
N HIS A 125 19.80 22.61 -4.01
CA HIS A 125 19.19 23.74 -4.71
C HIS A 125 19.19 23.51 -6.22
N ASP A 126 18.07 23.81 -6.87
CA ASP A 126 17.94 23.91 -8.33
C ASP A 126 17.36 25.29 -8.69
N SER A 127 18.06 26.01 -9.57
CA SER A 127 17.69 27.36 -10.01
C SER A 127 16.63 27.38 -11.12
N ALA A 128 16.18 26.24 -11.63
CA ALA A 128 15.11 26.17 -12.60
C ALA A 128 13.79 26.66 -11.99
N LEU A 129 13.07 27.53 -12.73
CA LEU A 129 11.75 28.01 -12.32
C LEU A 129 10.69 27.00 -12.75
N VAL A 130 10.23 26.18 -11.80
CA VAL A 130 9.26 25.12 -12.04
C VAL A 130 8.09 25.19 -11.05
N THR A 131 6.98 24.57 -11.39
CA THR A 131 5.85 24.35 -10.48
C THR A 131 5.85 22.94 -9.87
N GLU A 132 6.39 21.96 -10.59
CA GLU A 132 6.61 20.62 -10.11
C GLU A 132 8.07 20.48 -9.67
N HIS A 133 8.29 20.33 -8.38
CA HIS A 133 9.61 20.25 -7.78
C HIS A 133 9.96 18.80 -7.49
N GLU A 134 11.17 18.39 -7.86
CA GLU A 134 11.70 17.04 -7.61
C GLU A 134 13.16 17.14 -7.20
N MET A 135 13.47 16.90 -5.93
CA MET A 135 14.80 17.12 -5.36
C MET A 135 15.34 15.83 -4.77
N ALA A 136 16.40 15.31 -5.36
CA ALA A 136 17.10 14.11 -4.87
C ALA A 136 18.12 14.48 -3.78
N LEU A 137 18.00 13.89 -2.62
CA LEU A 137 18.96 13.94 -1.52
C LEU A 137 19.80 12.66 -1.56
N SER A 138 21.11 12.79 -1.44
CA SER A 138 22.05 11.67 -1.51
C SER A 138 23.12 11.75 -0.42
N ASN A 139 23.92 10.68 -0.29
CA ASN A 139 24.96 10.56 0.74
C ASN A 139 24.41 10.64 2.17
N LEU A 140 23.20 10.15 2.37
CA LEU A 140 22.57 10.04 3.68
C LEU A 140 23.13 8.82 4.43
N LEU A 141 22.98 8.82 5.75
CA LEU A 141 23.35 7.67 6.58
C LEU A 141 22.16 6.70 6.66
N PRO A 142 22.37 5.38 6.57
CA PRO A 142 21.33 4.38 6.71
C PRO A 142 20.62 4.42 8.07
N GLY A 143 19.33 4.08 8.10
CA GLY A 143 18.51 3.99 9.31
C GLY A 143 18.43 5.28 10.13
N THR A 144 18.62 6.43 9.48
CA THR A 144 18.78 7.73 10.14
C THR A 144 17.59 8.63 9.89
N LYS A 145 17.09 9.28 10.94
CA LYS A 145 16.03 10.28 10.84
C LYS A 145 16.61 11.63 10.44
N TYR A 146 16.04 12.22 9.40
CA TYR A 146 16.33 13.58 8.93
C TYR A 146 15.07 14.42 8.95
N TYR A 147 15.16 15.64 9.47
CA TYR A 147 14.15 16.67 9.28
C TYR A 147 14.47 17.46 8.02
N TYR A 148 13.44 17.99 7.37
CA TYR A 148 13.62 18.79 6.15
C TYR A 148 12.66 19.97 6.06
N SER A 149 13.00 20.95 5.21
CA SER A 149 12.10 21.98 4.72
C SER A 149 12.14 22.05 3.21
N VAL A 150 11.04 22.50 2.60
CA VAL A 150 10.93 22.75 1.17
C VAL A 150 10.61 24.21 0.92
N GLY A 151 11.13 24.80 -0.18
CA GLY A 151 10.90 26.18 -0.53
C GLY A 151 11.78 26.64 -1.68
N PHE A 152 12.19 27.89 -1.63
CA PHE A 152 13.13 28.51 -2.57
C PHE A 152 14.06 29.49 -1.80
N PRO A 153 15.13 30.02 -2.41
CA PRO A 153 16.08 30.87 -1.70
C PRO A 153 15.41 32.02 -0.96
N GLY A 154 15.62 32.06 0.36
CA GLY A 154 15.05 33.09 1.24
C GLY A 154 13.67 32.76 1.83
N PHE A 155 12.98 31.68 1.38
CA PHE A 155 11.63 31.34 1.84
C PHE A 155 11.45 29.85 2.04
N ASP A 156 11.05 29.44 3.23
CA ASP A 156 10.58 28.10 3.54
C ASP A 156 9.04 28.04 3.36
N LEU A 157 8.57 27.20 2.43
CA LEU A 157 7.13 27.01 2.16
C LEU A 157 6.51 25.95 3.04
N GLY A 158 7.29 24.92 3.41
CA GLY A 158 6.87 23.82 4.27
C GLY A 158 8.00 23.37 5.17
N SER A 159 7.76 23.34 6.48
CA SER A 159 8.71 22.90 7.51
C SER A 159 7.98 22.56 8.81
N GLY A 160 8.64 21.88 9.74
CA GLY A 160 8.09 21.60 11.06
C GLY A 160 8.44 20.20 11.56
N PRO A 161 7.94 19.81 12.74
CA PRO A 161 8.28 18.52 13.37
C PRO A 161 7.78 17.30 12.58
N ASP A 162 6.74 17.48 11.73
CA ASP A 162 6.17 16.43 10.90
C ASP A 162 6.83 16.32 9.52
N TYR A 163 7.78 17.23 9.20
CA TYR A 163 8.57 17.20 7.97
C TYR A 163 9.87 16.45 8.24
N TYR A 164 9.80 15.13 8.18
CA TYR A 164 10.96 14.27 8.37
C TYR A 164 10.85 13.01 7.51
N PHE A 165 11.96 12.31 7.36
CA PHE A 165 12.00 10.95 6.82
C PHE A 165 13.02 10.12 7.59
N VAL A 166 12.93 8.80 7.45
CA VAL A 166 13.93 7.87 7.94
C VAL A 166 14.44 7.08 6.73
N THR A 167 15.76 7.08 6.53
CA THR A 167 16.40 6.28 5.48
C THR A 167 16.23 4.78 5.75
N ALA A 168 16.21 3.96 4.70
CA ALA A 168 16.16 2.52 4.87
C ALA A 168 17.36 2.02 5.71
N PRO A 169 17.15 1.02 6.56
CA PRO A 169 18.24 0.49 7.38
C PRO A 169 19.16 -0.43 6.56
N ALA A 170 20.47 -0.38 6.84
CA ALA A 170 21.48 -1.26 6.22
C ALA A 170 21.47 -2.70 6.78
N THR A 171 20.73 -2.96 7.84
CA THR A 171 20.68 -4.26 8.52
C THR A 171 19.25 -4.73 8.73
N ASN A 172 19.09 -6.01 9.03
CA ASN A 172 17.80 -6.58 9.37
C ASN A 172 17.14 -5.83 10.52
N LYS A 173 15.97 -5.30 10.25
CA LYS A 173 15.10 -4.60 11.19
C LYS A 173 13.70 -5.16 11.05
N THR A 174 12.95 -5.21 12.11
CA THR A 174 11.50 -5.51 12.01
C THR A 174 10.85 -4.44 11.15
N THR A 175 10.25 -4.86 10.04
CA THR A 175 9.69 -3.98 9.01
C THR A 175 8.17 -4.07 9.00
N ARG A 176 7.48 -2.94 9.13
CA ARG A 176 6.03 -2.84 8.93
C ARG A 176 5.73 -2.30 7.54
N ILE A 177 4.93 -3.05 6.79
CA ILE A 177 4.46 -2.71 5.46
C ILE A 177 2.95 -2.49 5.53
N TRP A 178 2.45 -1.38 5.00
CA TRP A 178 1.04 -1.14 4.81
C TRP A 178 0.70 -1.14 3.34
N ALA A 179 -0.30 -1.93 2.93
CA ALA A 179 -0.70 -2.05 1.53
C ALA A 179 -2.20 -1.77 1.35
N LEU A 180 -2.49 -0.94 0.35
CA LEU A 180 -3.81 -0.48 -0.07
C LEU A 180 -3.99 -0.81 -1.55
N GLY A 181 -5.11 -1.41 -1.94
CA GLY A 181 -5.50 -1.54 -3.34
C GLY A 181 -6.84 -0.88 -3.59
N ASP A 182 -7.00 -0.27 -4.76
CA ASP A 182 -8.25 0.32 -5.20
C ASP A 182 -8.79 1.37 -4.22
N CYS A 183 -7.85 2.11 -3.61
CA CYS A 183 -8.18 3.06 -2.57
C CYS A 183 -8.64 4.43 -3.12
N GLY A 184 -8.32 4.76 -4.38
CA GLY A 184 -8.40 6.09 -4.97
C GLY A 184 -9.78 6.73 -5.12
N THR A 185 -10.71 6.50 -4.20
CA THR A 185 -12.11 6.94 -4.29
C THR A 185 -12.36 8.33 -3.73
N ALA A 186 -11.45 8.88 -2.97
CA ALA A 186 -11.58 10.19 -2.30
C ALA A 186 -12.86 10.31 -1.42
N ASN A 187 -13.35 9.20 -0.88
CA ASN A 187 -14.62 9.15 -0.16
C ASN A 187 -14.47 8.72 1.32
N GLY A 188 -15.60 8.58 2.03
CA GLY A 188 -15.61 8.17 3.43
C GLY A 188 -15.17 6.74 3.68
N ASP A 189 -15.22 5.85 2.69
CA ASP A 189 -14.77 4.46 2.79
C ASP A 189 -13.24 4.40 2.88
N GLU A 190 -12.57 5.07 1.98
CA GLU A 190 -11.12 5.25 2.00
C GLU A 190 -10.65 5.91 3.30
N GLN A 191 -11.36 6.95 3.74
CA GLN A 191 -11.04 7.63 5.00
C GLN A 191 -11.13 6.68 6.20
N ARG A 192 -12.19 5.84 6.28
CA ARG A 192 -12.32 4.89 7.39
C ARG A 192 -11.20 3.84 7.40
N VAL A 193 -10.80 3.35 6.23
CA VAL A 193 -9.67 2.41 6.11
C VAL A 193 -8.36 3.05 6.56
N ARG A 194 -8.09 4.30 6.15
CA ARG A 194 -6.95 5.08 6.63
C ARG A 194 -6.96 5.25 8.15
N ASP A 195 -8.09 5.68 8.70
CA ASP A 195 -8.23 5.99 10.12
C ASP A 195 -8.12 4.71 10.98
N ALA A 196 -8.66 3.59 10.51
CA ALA A 196 -8.51 2.28 11.15
C ALA A 196 -7.04 1.86 11.22
N TYR A 197 -6.28 2.04 10.13
CA TYR A 197 -4.85 1.77 10.13
C TYR A 197 -4.07 2.72 11.03
N ALA A 198 -4.37 4.02 11.03
CA ALA A 198 -3.72 4.99 11.90
C ALA A 198 -3.89 4.62 13.39
N ASN A 199 -5.09 4.16 13.78
CA ASN A 199 -5.35 3.68 15.14
C ASN A 199 -4.61 2.36 15.44
N PHE A 200 -4.59 1.42 14.50
CA PHE A 200 -3.91 0.12 14.64
C PHE A 200 -2.40 0.28 14.74
N SER A 201 -1.82 1.17 13.94
CA SER A 201 -0.37 1.43 13.91
C SER A 201 0.12 2.37 15.02
N SER A 202 -0.77 2.83 15.89
CA SER A 202 -0.45 3.73 17.00
C SER A 202 0.77 3.23 17.81
N GLY A 203 1.82 4.04 17.84
CA GLY A 203 3.08 3.72 18.51
C GLY A 203 4.07 2.86 17.70
N ARG A 204 3.72 2.40 16.49
CA ARG A 204 4.63 1.71 15.59
C ARG A 204 4.62 2.34 14.19
N PRO A 205 5.72 3.00 13.75
CA PRO A 205 5.81 3.65 12.44
C PRO A 205 5.60 2.65 11.29
N THR A 206 5.04 3.15 10.19
CA THR A 206 5.05 2.48 8.88
C THR A 206 6.44 2.62 8.28
N ASP A 207 7.04 1.50 7.88
CA ASP A 207 8.36 1.50 7.22
C ASP A 207 8.22 1.56 5.69
N VAL A 208 7.25 0.83 5.13
CA VAL A 208 6.97 0.77 3.69
C VAL A 208 5.47 0.93 3.46
N TRP A 209 5.09 1.80 2.54
CA TRP A 209 3.70 2.02 2.17
C TRP A 209 3.50 1.74 0.68
N LEU A 210 2.62 0.76 0.38
CA LEU A 210 2.32 0.30 -0.98
C LEU A 210 0.90 0.72 -1.38
N MET A 211 0.73 1.21 -2.61
CA MET A 211 -0.56 1.34 -3.28
C MET A 211 -0.58 0.43 -4.52
N LEU A 212 -1.58 -0.45 -4.58
CA LEU A 212 -1.65 -1.58 -5.52
C LEU A 212 -2.41 -1.26 -6.82
N GLY A 213 -2.41 0.00 -7.24
CA GLY A 213 -3.12 0.48 -8.43
C GLY A 213 -4.54 0.96 -8.14
N ASP A 214 -5.12 1.62 -9.13
CA ASP A 214 -6.38 2.35 -9.03
C ASP A 214 -6.34 3.35 -7.87
N ASN A 215 -5.28 4.16 -7.89
CA ASN A 215 -4.95 5.14 -6.85
C ASN A 215 -5.75 6.45 -6.99
N ALA A 216 -6.50 6.60 -8.10
CA ALA A 216 -7.34 7.78 -8.36
C ALA A 216 -8.50 7.43 -9.30
N TYR A 217 -9.71 7.35 -8.78
CA TYR A 217 -10.95 7.09 -9.53
C TYR A 217 -11.61 8.38 -9.99
N SER A 218 -12.28 8.33 -11.16
CA SER A 218 -12.54 7.19 -12.03
C SER A 218 -11.57 7.06 -13.20
N SER A 219 -10.67 8.02 -13.40
CA SER A 219 -9.91 8.14 -14.66
C SER A 219 -8.42 8.46 -14.47
N GLY A 220 -7.92 8.48 -13.23
CA GLY A 220 -6.52 8.78 -12.94
C GLY A 220 -6.10 10.19 -13.34
N THR A 221 -7.03 11.15 -13.28
CA THR A 221 -6.73 12.57 -13.56
C THR A 221 -5.89 13.19 -12.45
N ASP A 222 -5.18 14.27 -12.77
CA ASP A 222 -4.38 15.01 -11.78
C ASP A 222 -5.23 15.51 -10.59
N LEU A 223 -6.48 15.89 -10.85
CA LEU A 223 -7.42 16.34 -9.83
C LEU A 223 -7.90 15.19 -8.94
N GLU A 224 -8.14 14.01 -9.49
CA GLU A 224 -8.51 12.82 -8.74
C GLU A 224 -7.35 12.38 -7.84
N TYR A 225 -6.10 12.39 -8.33
CA TYR A 225 -4.92 12.18 -7.47
C TYR A 225 -4.83 13.19 -6.35
N GLN A 226 -5.12 14.47 -6.63
CA GLN A 226 -5.12 15.50 -5.58
C GLN A 226 -6.11 15.15 -4.46
N GLY A 227 -7.31 14.68 -4.81
CA GLY A 227 -8.36 14.27 -3.86
C GLY A 227 -7.98 13.01 -3.10
N ALA A 228 -7.75 11.94 -3.83
CA ALA A 228 -7.63 10.59 -3.28
C ALA A 228 -6.27 10.30 -2.59
N VAL A 229 -5.19 10.90 -3.07
CA VAL A 229 -3.87 10.65 -2.50
C VAL A 229 -3.40 11.82 -1.63
N PHE A 230 -3.33 13.01 -2.21
CA PHE A 230 -2.66 14.13 -1.55
C PHE A 230 -3.48 14.79 -0.45
N ASN A 231 -4.80 14.92 -0.65
CA ASN A 231 -5.70 15.45 0.39
C ASN A 231 -6.10 14.36 1.41
N MET A 232 -6.10 13.08 0.99
CA MET A 232 -6.46 11.97 1.86
C MET A 232 -5.36 11.62 2.87
N PHE A 233 -4.08 11.64 2.46
CA PHE A 233 -2.96 11.17 3.27
C PHE A 233 -1.87 12.24 3.51
N PRO A 234 -2.20 13.54 3.77
CA PRO A 234 -1.21 14.62 3.78
C PRO A 234 -0.12 14.42 4.84
N ASP A 235 -0.48 13.85 5.99
CA ASP A 235 0.47 13.62 7.08
C ASP A 235 1.45 12.50 6.73
N MET A 236 0.96 11.37 6.24
CA MET A 236 1.81 10.23 5.88
C MET A 236 2.77 10.56 4.74
N LEU A 237 2.31 11.30 3.73
CA LEU A 237 3.11 11.69 2.57
C LEU A 237 4.35 12.50 2.95
N ARG A 238 4.30 13.27 4.06
CA ARG A 238 5.42 14.08 4.53
C ARG A 238 6.56 13.26 5.14
N HIS A 239 6.30 12.04 5.61
CA HIS A 239 7.33 11.26 6.32
C HIS A 239 7.43 9.77 5.93
N ASN A 240 6.51 9.27 5.08
CA ASN A 240 6.61 7.93 4.52
C ASN A 240 6.81 7.97 3.01
N VAL A 241 7.67 7.09 2.51
CA VAL A 241 7.82 6.88 1.07
C VAL A 241 6.63 6.08 0.56
N LEU A 242 5.94 6.61 -0.45
CA LEU A 242 4.85 5.95 -1.12
C LEU A 242 5.37 5.21 -2.36
N TRP A 243 5.08 3.91 -2.44
CA TRP A 243 5.40 3.02 -3.56
C TRP A 243 4.11 2.60 -4.25
N THR A 244 3.98 2.92 -5.53
CA THR A 244 2.73 2.75 -6.27
C THR A 244 2.91 1.81 -7.46
N THR A 245 1.84 1.11 -7.87
CA THR A 245 1.75 0.45 -9.18
C THR A 245 0.62 1.06 -10.02
N ILE A 246 0.63 0.75 -11.31
CA ILE A 246 -0.37 1.20 -12.27
C ILE A 246 -1.55 0.25 -12.27
N GLY A 247 -2.77 0.78 -12.09
CA GLY A 247 -4.02 0.09 -12.36
C GLY A 247 -4.64 0.50 -13.70
N ASN A 248 -5.82 -0.02 -14.02
CA ASN A 248 -6.49 0.33 -15.28
C ASN A 248 -7.04 1.76 -15.26
N HIS A 249 -7.51 2.26 -14.11
CA HIS A 249 -8.03 3.62 -13.98
C HIS A 249 -6.95 4.69 -14.15
N GLU A 250 -5.68 4.40 -13.87
CA GLU A 250 -4.56 5.30 -14.13
C GLU A 250 -4.43 5.69 -15.61
N THR A 251 -4.87 4.83 -16.51
CA THR A 251 -4.65 4.99 -17.95
C THR A 251 -5.79 5.68 -18.70
N TYR A 252 -6.96 5.86 -18.06
CA TYR A 252 -8.16 6.36 -18.74
C TYR A 252 -8.10 7.85 -19.10
N SER A 253 -7.34 8.66 -18.38
CA SER A 253 -7.17 10.09 -18.67
C SER A 253 -6.01 10.43 -19.59
N GLY A 254 -5.23 9.43 -19.99
CA GLY A 254 -4.03 9.61 -20.80
C GLY A 254 -4.22 9.24 -22.26
N ILE A 255 -3.26 9.67 -23.09
CA ILE A 255 -3.12 9.22 -24.46
C ILE A 255 -1.85 8.38 -24.53
N PHE A 256 -1.98 7.10 -24.87
CA PHE A 256 -0.87 6.15 -24.93
C PHE A 256 -0.10 6.04 -23.60
N ASP A 257 1.20 6.31 -23.59
CA ASP A 257 2.09 6.23 -22.43
C ASP A 257 2.25 7.58 -21.69
N GLU A 258 1.33 8.52 -21.88
CA GLU A 258 1.34 9.86 -21.28
C GLU A 258 0.10 10.05 -20.41
N PHE A 259 0.18 9.65 -19.14
CA PHE A 259 -0.90 9.81 -18.15
C PHE A 259 -0.36 10.36 -16.82
N PRO A 260 -1.20 11.02 -16.00
CA PRO A 260 -0.77 11.80 -14.83
C PRO A 260 0.12 11.04 -13.83
N TYR A 261 -0.09 9.74 -13.64
CA TYR A 261 0.75 8.90 -12.79
C TYR A 261 2.25 9.06 -13.10
N LEU A 262 2.64 9.04 -14.39
CA LEU A 262 4.03 9.12 -14.81
C LEU A 262 4.70 10.48 -14.53
N HIS A 263 3.89 11.52 -14.33
CA HIS A 263 4.36 12.88 -13.97
C HIS A 263 4.35 13.11 -12.46
N ILE A 264 3.38 12.50 -11.76
CA ILE A 264 3.19 12.67 -10.32
C ILE A 264 4.23 11.84 -9.54
N PHE A 265 4.44 10.58 -9.91
CA PHE A 265 5.31 9.68 -9.19
C PHE A 265 6.69 9.54 -9.85
N SER A 266 7.69 9.25 -9.03
CA SER A 266 9.08 9.01 -9.42
C SER A 266 9.56 7.67 -8.88
N PRO A 267 9.02 6.53 -9.35
CA PRO A 267 9.55 5.23 -8.99
C PRO A 267 10.99 5.05 -9.53
N PRO A 268 11.82 4.16 -8.93
CA PRO A 268 13.20 3.99 -9.35
C PRO A 268 13.29 3.43 -10.77
N ARG A 269 14.09 4.08 -11.60
CA ARG A 269 14.37 3.67 -13.00
C ARG A 269 15.74 3.06 -13.16
N ASN A 270 16.70 3.55 -12.36
CA ASN A 270 18.12 3.23 -12.48
C ASN A 270 18.63 2.51 -11.21
N ALA A 271 17.73 1.78 -10.51
CA ALA A 271 17.98 1.07 -9.25
C ALA A 271 18.37 2.00 -8.09
N GLU A 272 17.79 3.20 -8.00
CA GLU A 272 18.08 4.22 -6.97
C GLU A 272 17.76 3.72 -5.55
N ALA A 273 16.88 2.73 -5.43
CA ALA A 273 16.48 2.13 -4.15
C ALA A 273 16.84 0.64 -4.04
N GLY A 274 17.76 0.15 -4.85
CA GLY A 274 18.15 -1.27 -4.93
C GLY A 274 17.51 -2.00 -6.11
N GLY A 275 17.87 -3.28 -6.29
CA GLY A 275 17.48 -4.07 -7.46
C GLY A 275 18.28 -3.73 -8.71
N LEU A 276 17.72 -4.03 -9.89
CA LEU A 276 18.33 -3.73 -11.19
C LEU A 276 17.61 -2.60 -11.92
N PRO A 277 18.33 -1.78 -12.73
CA PRO A 277 17.71 -0.73 -13.53
C PRO A 277 16.65 -1.28 -14.48
N SER A 278 15.42 -0.79 -14.38
CA SER A 278 14.33 -1.11 -15.32
C SER A 278 14.28 -0.17 -16.52
N GLY A 279 14.84 1.04 -16.38
CA GLY A 279 14.79 2.11 -17.38
C GLY A 279 13.43 2.81 -17.50
N THR A 280 12.41 2.38 -16.71
CA THR A 280 11.03 2.89 -16.81
C THR A 280 10.43 3.21 -15.43
N LYS A 281 9.35 3.99 -15.42
CA LYS A 281 8.53 4.25 -14.23
C LYS A 281 7.41 3.23 -14.04
N LYS A 282 7.21 2.30 -14.98
CA LYS A 282 6.05 1.39 -15.02
C LYS A 282 6.25 0.15 -14.17
N TYR A 283 7.48 -0.38 -14.16
CA TYR A 283 7.88 -1.52 -13.33
C TYR A 283 9.27 -1.27 -12.77
N TYR A 284 9.51 -1.72 -11.56
CA TYR A 284 10.73 -1.42 -10.81
C TYR A 284 10.89 -2.37 -9.62
N SER A 285 12.06 -2.35 -9.00
CA SER A 285 12.30 -3.03 -7.74
C SER A 285 12.96 -2.08 -6.73
N PHE A 286 12.86 -2.44 -5.47
CA PHE A 286 13.54 -1.74 -4.39
C PHE A 286 13.76 -2.68 -3.19
N ASN A 287 14.71 -2.32 -2.32
CA ASN A 287 15.01 -3.06 -1.11
C ASN A 287 14.67 -2.23 0.14
N TYR A 288 14.15 -2.89 1.16
CA TYR A 288 14.03 -2.32 2.48
C TYR A 288 14.38 -3.39 3.52
N ALA A 289 15.40 -3.14 4.33
CA ALA A 289 15.95 -4.13 5.27
C ALA A 289 16.30 -5.46 4.56
N ASN A 290 15.65 -6.55 4.95
CA ASN A 290 15.82 -7.89 4.38
C ASN A 290 14.72 -8.29 3.38
N VAL A 291 13.96 -7.32 2.87
CA VAL A 291 12.88 -7.54 1.91
C VAL A 291 13.23 -6.91 0.57
N HIS A 292 13.11 -7.70 -0.49
CA HIS A 292 13.12 -7.26 -1.87
C HIS A 292 11.70 -7.11 -2.37
N PHE A 293 11.37 -5.97 -2.95
CA PHE A 293 10.07 -5.66 -3.52
C PHE A 293 10.19 -5.58 -5.04
N LEU A 294 9.33 -6.32 -5.74
CA LEU A 294 9.22 -6.32 -7.20
C LEU A 294 7.85 -5.74 -7.60
N CYS A 295 7.85 -4.55 -8.17
CA CYS A 295 6.66 -3.93 -8.76
C CYS A 295 6.58 -4.26 -10.24
N LEU A 296 5.46 -4.84 -10.70
CA LEU A 296 5.19 -5.13 -12.10
C LEU A 296 4.05 -4.27 -12.64
N ASP A 297 4.07 -3.98 -13.93
CA ASP A 297 2.98 -3.34 -14.64
C ASP A 297 2.11 -4.38 -15.35
N SER A 298 0.98 -4.69 -14.76
CA SER A 298 0.02 -5.63 -15.33
C SER A 298 -0.96 -5.00 -16.34
N MET A 299 -0.87 -3.66 -16.58
CA MET A 299 -1.79 -2.95 -17.44
C MET A 299 -1.20 -2.61 -18.82
N THR A 300 -0.07 -1.89 -18.84
CA THR A 300 0.43 -1.29 -20.08
C THR A 300 1.65 -2.00 -20.69
N SER A 301 2.38 -2.79 -19.91
CA SER A 301 3.58 -3.50 -20.34
C SER A 301 3.26 -4.87 -20.94
N ASP A 302 4.16 -5.35 -21.84
CA ASP A 302 4.08 -6.70 -22.37
C ASP A 302 4.29 -7.73 -21.26
N ARG A 303 3.25 -8.52 -20.99
CA ARG A 303 3.22 -9.57 -19.95
C ARG A 303 3.71 -10.94 -20.46
N SER A 304 4.19 -11.02 -21.69
CA SER A 304 4.76 -12.28 -22.21
C SER A 304 6.06 -12.64 -21.48
N PRO A 305 6.39 -13.94 -21.33
CA PRO A 305 7.62 -14.36 -20.64
C PRO A 305 8.92 -13.82 -21.26
N SER A 306 8.91 -13.48 -22.54
CA SER A 306 10.03 -12.90 -23.28
C SER A 306 9.93 -11.37 -23.45
N GLY A 307 8.88 -10.76 -22.95
CA GLY A 307 8.71 -9.31 -22.95
C GLY A 307 9.77 -8.58 -22.13
N ALA A 308 9.95 -7.30 -22.39
CA ALA A 308 11.00 -6.50 -21.73
C ALA A 308 10.85 -6.51 -20.20
N MET A 309 9.62 -6.38 -19.68
CA MET A 309 9.34 -6.41 -18.26
C MET A 309 9.74 -7.75 -17.63
N MET A 310 9.33 -8.87 -18.22
CA MET A 310 9.61 -10.19 -17.64
C MET A 310 11.08 -10.59 -17.81
N THR A 311 11.75 -10.17 -18.89
CA THR A 311 13.20 -10.34 -19.06
C THR A 311 13.99 -9.59 -17.98
N TRP A 312 13.59 -8.34 -17.69
CA TRP A 312 14.17 -7.57 -16.61
C TRP A 312 13.86 -8.19 -15.22
N ALA A 313 12.62 -8.58 -14.97
CA ALA A 313 12.22 -9.17 -13.68
C ALA A 313 12.98 -10.48 -13.38
N GLN A 314 13.21 -11.32 -14.37
CA GLN A 314 14.04 -12.53 -14.24
C GLN A 314 15.48 -12.20 -13.85
N ALA A 315 16.08 -11.19 -14.49
CA ALA A 315 17.43 -10.76 -14.15
C ALA A 315 17.52 -10.16 -12.74
N ASP A 316 16.54 -9.35 -12.36
CA ASP A 316 16.44 -8.73 -11.04
C ASP A 316 16.27 -9.77 -9.93
N LEU A 317 15.34 -10.71 -10.10
CA LEU A 317 15.12 -11.82 -9.17
C LEU A 317 16.33 -12.76 -9.08
N ALA A 318 17.04 -13.00 -10.19
CA ALA A 318 18.25 -13.81 -10.19
C ALA A 318 19.40 -13.15 -9.41
N ALA A 319 19.45 -11.82 -9.37
CA ALA A 319 20.43 -11.05 -8.60
C ALA A 319 20.02 -10.86 -7.13
N ASN A 320 18.76 -11.13 -6.78
CA ASN A 320 18.22 -10.91 -5.44
C ASN A 320 18.76 -11.92 -4.42
N THR A 321 19.29 -11.42 -3.31
CA THR A 321 19.78 -12.21 -2.18
C THR A 321 19.05 -11.92 -0.87
N ASN A 322 18.01 -11.09 -0.91
CA ASN A 322 17.24 -10.75 0.29
C ASN A 322 16.50 -11.97 0.82
N LEU A 323 16.26 -11.97 2.12
CA LEU A 323 15.56 -13.06 2.81
C LEU A 323 14.12 -13.23 2.31
N TRP A 324 13.44 -12.13 2.06
CA TRP A 324 12.05 -12.09 1.60
C TRP A 324 11.95 -11.46 0.22
N THR A 325 11.03 -11.98 -0.59
CA THR A 325 10.67 -11.41 -1.89
C THR A 325 9.16 -11.23 -1.96
N ILE A 326 8.73 -9.97 -2.07
CA ILE A 326 7.32 -9.59 -2.20
C ILE A 326 7.13 -8.96 -3.57
N ALA A 327 6.30 -9.56 -4.41
CA ALA A 327 5.92 -8.97 -5.69
C ALA A 327 4.54 -8.30 -5.58
N PHE A 328 4.33 -7.19 -6.29
CA PHE A 328 3.05 -6.51 -6.29
C PHE A 328 2.74 -5.86 -7.64
N TRP A 329 1.48 -5.89 -8.00
CA TRP A 329 0.90 -5.31 -9.21
C TRP A 329 -0.62 -5.22 -9.08
N HIS A 330 -1.32 -4.68 -10.07
CA HIS A 330 -2.76 -4.42 -9.94
C HIS A 330 -3.64 -5.65 -10.19
N HIS A 331 -3.55 -6.31 -11.37
CA HIS A 331 -4.49 -7.37 -11.79
C HIS A 331 -4.18 -8.73 -11.14
N PRO A 332 -5.07 -9.27 -10.28
CA PRO A 332 -4.79 -10.49 -9.51
C PRO A 332 -4.78 -11.76 -10.38
N PRO A 333 -3.86 -12.70 -10.13
CA PRO A 333 -3.83 -13.97 -10.87
C PRO A 333 -4.98 -14.91 -10.51
N TYR A 334 -5.55 -14.76 -9.31
CA TYR A 334 -6.66 -15.55 -8.79
C TYR A 334 -7.66 -14.65 -8.11
N THR A 335 -8.90 -14.65 -8.58
CA THR A 335 -10.05 -13.97 -7.94
C THR A 335 -11.38 -14.44 -8.52
N LYS A 336 -12.41 -14.42 -7.71
CA LYS A 336 -13.85 -14.48 -8.09
C LYS A 336 -14.63 -13.41 -7.30
N GLY A 337 -13.97 -12.28 -7.04
CA GLY A 337 -14.60 -11.09 -6.49
C GLY A 337 -15.41 -10.33 -7.51
N SER A 338 -15.26 -9.01 -7.60
CA SER A 338 -15.91 -8.18 -8.64
C SER A 338 -15.38 -8.46 -10.05
N HIS A 339 -14.20 -9.06 -10.15
CA HIS A 339 -13.54 -9.50 -11.38
C HIS A 339 -13.34 -11.02 -11.37
N ASP A 340 -13.20 -11.62 -12.56
CA ASP A 340 -13.07 -13.05 -12.72
C ASP A 340 -11.75 -13.39 -13.42
N SER A 341 -10.82 -14.02 -12.69
CA SER A 341 -9.51 -14.40 -13.20
C SER A 341 -9.53 -15.49 -14.28
N ASP A 342 -10.69 -16.09 -14.55
CA ASP A 342 -10.85 -17.03 -15.68
C ASP A 342 -11.31 -16.35 -16.98
N LEU A 343 -11.71 -15.08 -16.92
CA LEU A 343 -12.33 -14.38 -18.05
C LEU A 343 -11.49 -13.20 -18.57
N GLU A 344 -10.76 -12.52 -17.70
CA GLU A 344 -10.06 -11.28 -18.04
C GLU A 344 -8.61 -11.57 -18.47
N GLN A 345 -8.22 -10.98 -19.59
CA GLN A 345 -6.96 -11.31 -20.26
C GLN A 345 -5.73 -10.95 -19.42
N GLU A 346 -5.75 -9.79 -18.77
CA GLU A 346 -4.65 -9.34 -17.91
C GLU A 346 -4.42 -10.30 -16.75
N LEU A 347 -5.49 -10.78 -16.11
CA LEU A 347 -5.43 -11.71 -14.99
C LEU A 347 -4.93 -13.09 -15.45
N ILE A 348 -5.41 -13.56 -16.61
CA ILE A 348 -4.97 -14.82 -17.22
C ILE A 348 -3.48 -14.75 -17.55
N GLU A 349 -3.00 -13.67 -18.19
CA GLU A 349 -1.61 -13.51 -18.58
C GLU A 349 -0.69 -13.38 -17.35
N MET A 350 -1.10 -12.63 -16.32
CA MET A 350 -0.34 -12.59 -15.06
C MET A 350 -0.23 -13.98 -14.44
N ARG A 351 -1.28 -14.78 -14.47
CA ARG A 351 -1.26 -16.15 -13.96
C ARG A 351 -0.40 -17.08 -14.82
N THR A 352 -0.59 -17.10 -16.12
CA THR A 352 0.03 -18.10 -17.00
C THR A 352 1.47 -17.79 -17.36
N ASN A 353 1.82 -16.51 -17.48
CA ASN A 353 3.11 -16.06 -17.99
C ASN A 353 4.05 -15.61 -16.87
N VAL A 354 3.51 -14.98 -15.81
CA VAL A 354 4.32 -14.35 -14.77
C VAL A 354 4.57 -15.29 -13.60
N LEU A 355 3.54 -15.97 -13.08
CA LEU A 355 3.69 -16.80 -11.88
C LEU A 355 4.72 -17.93 -12.04
N PRO A 356 4.85 -18.65 -13.18
CA PRO A 356 5.90 -19.66 -13.34
C PRO A 356 7.30 -19.10 -13.10
N ILE A 357 7.52 -17.87 -13.53
CA ILE A 357 8.80 -17.18 -13.35
C ILE A 357 9.00 -16.84 -11.86
N LEU A 358 7.99 -16.24 -11.23
CA LEU A 358 8.09 -15.83 -9.83
C LEU A 358 8.32 -17.03 -8.88
N GLU A 359 7.61 -18.12 -9.09
CA GLU A 359 7.76 -19.35 -8.30
C GLU A 359 9.13 -20.00 -8.50
N ASN A 360 9.67 -19.98 -9.72
CA ASN A 360 11.01 -20.46 -10.03
C ASN A 360 12.13 -19.65 -9.34
N TYR A 361 11.87 -18.37 -9.07
CA TYR A 361 12.81 -17.51 -8.32
C TYR A 361 12.45 -17.35 -6.82
N GLY A 362 11.46 -18.11 -6.34
CA GLY A 362 11.15 -18.22 -4.91
C GLY A 362 10.50 -16.97 -4.30
N VAL A 363 9.64 -16.28 -5.05
CA VAL A 363 8.79 -15.21 -4.50
C VAL A 363 7.93 -15.78 -3.38
N ASP A 364 7.77 -15.02 -2.29
CA ASP A 364 7.08 -15.48 -1.08
C ASP A 364 5.63 -15.05 -1.03
N LEU A 365 5.37 -13.82 -1.47
CA LEU A 365 4.08 -13.16 -1.37
C LEU A 365 3.82 -12.35 -2.62
N VAL A 366 2.60 -12.40 -3.12
CA VAL A 366 2.10 -11.60 -4.23
C VAL A 366 0.92 -10.78 -3.75
N LEU A 367 0.96 -9.45 -3.95
CA LEU A 367 -0.09 -8.51 -3.58
C LEU A 367 -0.69 -7.90 -4.83
N SER A 368 -2.01 -7.82 -4.89
CA SER A 368 -2.75 -7.23 -6.00
C SER A 368 -4.03 -6.53 -5.54
N GLY A 369 -4.59 -5.71 -6.42
CA GLY A 369 -5.83 -4.97 -6.28
C GLY A 369 -6.90 -5.45 -7.26
N HIS A 370 -7.52 -4.50 -7.97
CA HIS A 370 -8.48 -4.64 -9.07
C HIS A 370 -9.82 -5.26 -8.67
N SER A 371 -9.82 -6.39 -8.01
CA SER A 371 -11.05 -7.01 -7.52
C SER A 371 -11.39 -6.41 -6.15
N HIS A 372 -12.52 -5.71 -6.06
CA HIS A 372 -12.89 -4.90 -4.89
C HIS A 372 -13.37 -5.78 -3.72
N CYS A 373 -12.48 -6.64 -3.27
CA CYS A 373 -12.67 -7.56 -2.15
C CYS A 373 -11.32 -7.88 -1.49
N TYR A 374 -11.35 -8.62 -0.42
CA TYR A 374 -10.17 -9.27 0.14
C TYR A 374 -10.21 -10.76 -0.14
N GLU A 375 -9.18 -11.29 -0.79
CA GLU A 375 -9.01 -12.73 -0.97
C GLU A 375 -7.56 -13.13 -0.64
N ARG A 376 -7.40 -14.29 0.01
CA ARG A 376 -6.08 -14.86 0.33
C ARG A 376 -6.02 -16.33 -0.03
N SER A 377 -5.00 -16.71 -0.79
CA SER A 377 -4.81 -18.10 -1.19
C SER A 377 -4.26 -18.99 -0.06
N TYR A 378 -4.31 -20.30 -0.26
CA TYR A 378 -3.43 -21.25 0.39
C TYR A 378 -1.96 -20.97 0.02
N LEU A 379 -1.01 -21.68 0.63
CA LEU A 379 0.35 -21.72 0.12
C LEU A 379 0.36 -22.58 -1.16
N LEU A 380 0.54 -21.93 -2.31
CA LEU A 380 0.40 -22.54 -3.64
C LEU A 380 1.75 -22.65 -4.37
N ASP A 381 1.86 -23.66 -5.23
CA ASP A 381 2.93 -23.80 -6.22
C ASP A 381 2.43 -24.55 -7.46
N GLY A 382 2.82 -24.09 -8.66
CA GLY A 382 2.59 -24.78 -9.91
C GLY A 382 1.16 -24.73 -10.46
N PHE A 383 0.29 -23.85 -9.94
CA PHE A 383 -1.08 -23.69 -10.44
C PHE A 383 -1.20 -22.49 -11.37
N TYR A 384 -1.35 -22.74 -12.68
CA TYR A 384 -1.45 -21.69 -13.70
C TYR A 384 -2.70 -21.84 -14.58
N GLY A 385 -3.53 -22.86 -14.31
CA GLY A 385 -4.77 -23.16 -15.05
C GLY A 385 -5.96 -22.32 -14.65
N TYR A 386 -7.12 -22.65 -15.19
CA TYR A 386 -8.40 -22.06 -14.79
C TYR A 386 -8.87 -22.58 -13.44
N SER A 387 -9.80 -21.89 -12.79
CA SER A 387 -10.26 -22.25 -11.46
C SER A 387 -10.74 -23.70 -11.35
N TRP A 388 -11.40 -24.25 -12.37
CA TRP A 388 -11.86 -25.65 -12.43
C TRP A 388 -10.73 -26.68 -12.61
N ASP A 389 -9.51 -26.24 -12.96
CA ASP A 389 -8.33 -27.12 -13.07
C ASP A 389 -7.59 -27.28 -11.75
N MET A 390 -8.08 -26.61 -10.68
CA MET A 390 -7.43 -26.63 -9.36
C MET A 390 -7.41 -28.04 -8.77
N LYS A 391 -6.23 -28.50 -8.34
CA LYS A 391 -6.02 -29.82 -7.72
C LYS A 391 -5.39 -29.65 -6.34
N PRO A 392 -5.64 -30.59 -5.42
CA PRO A 392 -5.00 -30.57 -4.09
C PRO A 392 -3.47 -30.52 -4.13
N ALA A 393 -2.85 -31.10 -5.16
CA ALA A 393 -1.39 -31.15 -5.31
C ALA A 393 -0.75 -29.76 -5.49
N TYR A 394 -1.48 -28.75 -5.94
CA TYR A 394 -1.00 -27.38 -6.06
C TYR A 394 -0.98 -26.62 -4.73
N LYS A 395 -1.69 -27.14 -3.70
CA LYS A 395 -1.67 -26.60 -2.34
C LYS A 395 -0.52 -27.28 -1.58
N LEU A 396 0.65 -26.64 -1.55
CA LEU A 396 1.78 -27.15 -0.74
C LEU A 396 1.41 -27.20 0.74
N ASP A 397 0.55 -26.29 1.16
CA ASP A 397 -0.08 -26.29 2.46
C ASP A 397 -1.55 -25.88 2.32
N ALA A 398 -2.45 -26.82 2.67
CA ALA A 398 -3.89 -26.62 2.64
C ALA A 398 -4.47 -26.11 3.99
N GLY A 399 -3.62 -25.77 4.94
CA GLY A 399 -4.01 -25.18 6.22
C GLY A 399 -4.32 -23.69 6.12
N SER A 400 -4.70 -23.12 7.26
CA SER A 400 -5.05 -21.69 7.37
C SER A 400 -3.84 -20.77 7.37
N GLY A 401 -2.65 -21.26 7.66
CA GLY A 401 -1.47 -20.43 7.93
C GLY A 401 -1.53 -19.70 9.27
N ARG A 402 -2.60 -19.85 10.05
CA ARG A 402 -2.77 -19.23 11.36
C ARG A 402 -2.07 -20.08 12.42
N PRO A 403 -1.15 -19.48 13.23
CA PRO A 403 -0.39 -20.21 14.24
C PRO A 403 -1.25 -20.99 15.23
N GLU A 404 -2.41 -20.45 15.60
CA GLU A 404 -3.34 -21.04 16.58
C GLU A 404 -4.27 -22.12 16.02
N GLU A 405 -4.32 -22.28 14.68
CA GLU A 405 -5.17 -23.28 14.01
C GLU A 405 -4.29 -24.41 13.41
N SER A 406 -4.11 -24.40 12.08
CA SER A 406 -3.28 -25.39 11.37
C SER A 406 -1.78 -25.12 11.44
N GLY A 407 -1.37 -24.04 12.10
CA GLY A 407 0.01 -23.57 12.20
C GLY A 407 0.41 -22.69 11.02
N PRO A 408 1.55 -22.00 11.12
CA PRO A 408 2.06 -21.12 10.08
C PRO A 408 2.42 -21.89 8.80
N TYR A 409 2.43 -21.22 7.67
CA TYR A 409 3.04 -21.76 6.45
C TYR A 409 4.56 -21.85 6.64
N ILE A 410 5.14 -22.97 6.19
CA ILE A 410 6.57 -23.26 6.39
C ILE A 410 7.27 -23.35 5.05
N LYS A 411 8.37 -22.63 4.93
CA LYS A 411 9.33 -22.73 3.83
C LYS A 411 10.67 -23.20 4.38
N SER A 412 11.23 -24.28 3.82
CA SER A 412 12.48 -24.85 4.33
C SER A 412 13.72 -24.02 4.01
N GLY A 413 13.68 -23.27 2.91
CA GLY A 413 14.78 -22.40 2.48
C GLY A 413 14.87 -21.12 3.31
N ILE A 414 16.10 -20.61 3.43
CA ILE A 414 16.40 -19.26 3.92
C ILE A 414 16.75 -18.43 2.69
N GLY A 415 15.96 -17.40 2.38
CA GLY A 415 16.12 -16.60 1.16
C GLY A 415 15.34 -17.15 -0.04
N PRO A 416 15.57 -16.63 -1.27
CA PRO A 416 14.87 -17.06 -2.47
C PRO A 416 15.11 -18.55 -2.73
N SER A 417 14.03 -19.31 -2.82
CA SER A 417 14.09 -20.77 -2.99
C SER A 417 12.95 -21.21 -3.91
N ALA A 418 13.30 -21.73 -5.09
CA ALA A 418 12.34 -22.14 -6.09
C ALA A 418 11.32 -23.16 -5.54
N HIS A 419 10.07 -23.02 -5.96
CA HIS A 419 8.99 -23.98 -5.72
C HIS A 419 8.72 -24.32 -4.25
N GLN A 420 8.95 -23.36 -3.34
CA GLN A 420 8.55 -23.50 -1.94
C GLN A 420 7.21 -22.84 -1.61
N GLY A 421 6.46 -22.51 -2.65
CA GLY A 421 5.15 -21.91 -2.58
C GLY A 421 5.16 -20.40 -2.38
N ALA A 422 4.08 -19.77 -2.80
CA ALA A 422 3.76 -18.38 -2.55
C ALA A 422 2.32 -18.25 -2.03
N VAL A 423 2.05 -17.17 -1.28
CA VAL A 423 0.70 -16.77 -0.93
C VAL A 423 0.30 -15.59 -1.82
N TYR A 424 -0.89 -15.65 -2.39
CA TYR A 424 -1.45 -14.64 -3.29
C TYR A 424 -2.58 -13.92 -2.58
N ILE A 425 -2.51 -12.60 -2.53
CA ILE A 425 -3.48 -11.76 -1.83
C ILE A 425 -4.07 -10.74 -2.80
N VAL A 426 -5.39 -10.70 -2.84
CA VAL A 426 -6.17 -9.60 -3.40
C VAL A 426 -6.53 -8.67 -2.23
N ALA A 427 -6.04 -7.45 -2.25
CA ALA A 427 -6.32 -6.43 -1.25
C ALA A 427 -6.95 -5.19 -1.90
N GLY A 428 -7.95 -5.43 -2.76
CA GLY A 428 -8.62 -4.41 -3.59
C GLY A 428 -9.81 -3.73 -2.92
N SER A 429 -9.92 -3.81 -1.59
CA SER A 429 -11.08 -3.29 -0.86
C SER A 429 -10.76 -2.09 0.02
N SER A 430 -9.78 -1.25 -0.37
CA SER A 430 -9.38 -0.14 0.49
C SER A 430 -10.19 1.15 0.28
N GLY A 431 -10.88 1.31 -0.83
CA GLY A 431 -11.74 2.47 -1.11
C GLY A 431 -13.20 2.12 -1.42
N GLN A 432 -13.45 0.88 -1.79
CA GLN A 432 -14.80 0.38 -2.14
C GLN A 432 -14.86 -1.15 -2.11
N ILE A 433 -16.08 -1.70 -2.12
CA ILE A 433 -16.36 -3.13 -2.25
C ILE A 433 -17.42 -3.36 -3.31
N SER A 434 -17.30 -4.43 -4.09
CA SER A 434 -18.25 -4.75 -5.18
C SER A 434 -18.78 -6.19 -5.15
N GLY A 435 -18.34 -7.01 -4.19
CA GLY A 435 -18.79 -8.40 -4.04
C GLY A 435 -18.21 -9.35 -5.09
N GLY A 436 -19.02 -10.26 -5.60
CA GLY A 436 -18.66 -11.33 -6.50
C GLY A 436 -19.08 -12.70 -5.96
N GLN A 437 -18.68 -13.78 -6.64
CA GLN A 437 -18.99 -15.15 -6.19
C GLN A 437 -18.13 -15.57 -4.98
N LEU A 438 -16.91 -15.02 -4.86
CA LEU A 438 -15.97 -15.24 -3.75
C LEU A 438 -15.67 -16.72 -3.48
N ASN A 439 -15.59 -17.53 -4.54
CA ASN A 439 -15.49 -18.99 -4.47
C ASN A 439 -14.32 -19.56 -5.29
N HIS A 440 -13.28 -18.77 -5.57
CA HIS A 440 -12.13 -19.27 -6.28
C HIS A 440 -11.40 -20.37 -5.45
N PRO A 441 -11.18 -21.59 -6.00
CA PRO A 441 -10.70 -22.75 -5.21
C PRO A 441 -9.23 -22.64 -4.74
N ALA A 442 -8.48 -21.69 -5.28
CA ALA A 442 -7.14 -21.35 -4.78
C ALA A 442 -7.18 -20.53 -3.48
N MET A 443 -8.33 -19.92 -3.16
CA MET A 443 -8.48 -19.04 -1.99
C MET A 443 -8.84 -19.81 -0.74
N PHE A 444 -8.17 -19.47 0.37
CA PHE A 444 -8.52 -19.92 1.72
C PHE A 444 -9.57 -19.00 2.34
N VAL A 445 -9.44 -17.70 2.12
CA VAL A 445 -10.36 -16.66 2.60
C VAL A 445 -10.79 -15.79 1.43
N SER A 446 -12.07 -15.46 1.38
CA SER A 446 -12.64 -14.46 0.46
C SER A 446 -13.71 -13.65 1.20
N LEU A 447 -13.53 -12.32 1.29
CA LEU A 447 -14.36 -11.42 2.07
C LEU A 447 -14.77 -10.20 1.25
N ASN A 448 -16.06 -9.87 1.26
CA ASN A 448 -16.56 -8.60 0.72
C ASN A 448 -16.63 -7.56 1.83
N GLU A 449 -15.47 -7.14 2.32
CA GLU A 449 -15.32 -6.23 3.46
C GLU A 449 -14.24 -5.17 3.16
N LEU A 450 -14.53 -3.92 3.53
CA LEU A 450 -13.54 -2.83 3.44
C LEU A 450 -12.37 -3.07 4.40
N GLY A 451 -11.16 -2.76 3.93
CA GLY A 451 -9.98 -2.89 4.78
C GLY A 451 -8.67 -2.70 4.03
N SER A 452 -7.58 -2.94 4.74
CA SER A 452 -6.22 -2.86 4.23
C SER A 452 -5.35 -3.98 4.78
N LEU A 453 -4.20 -4.21 4.15
CA LEU A 453 -3.27 -5.26 4.54
C LEU A 453 -2.09 -4.68 5.31
N VAL A 454 -1.79 -5.25 6.47
CA VAL A 454 -0.60 -4.93 7.26
C VAL A 454 0.31 -6.16 7.30
N LEU A 455 1.57 -5.98 6.92
CA LEU A 455 2.59 -7.02 7.01
C LEU A 455 3.64 -6.61 8.03
N ASP A 456 4.00 -7.54 8.90
CA ASP A 456 5.10 -7.39 9.84
C ASP A 456 6.17 -8.46 9.57
N VAL A 457 7.35 -8.02 9.10
CA VAL A 457 8.49 -8.89 8.80
C VAL A 457 9.51 -8.78 9.94
N ASN A 458 9.84 -9.90 10.56
CA ASN A 458 10.84 -9.98 11.62
C ASN A 458 11.76 -11.19 11.39
N GLY A 459 12.99 -10.94 10.92
CA GLY A 459 13.92 -12.02 10.56
C GLY A 459 13.29 -13.01 9.58
N THR A 460 13.16 -14.26 9.97
CA THR A 460 12.60 -15.35 9.16
C THR A 460 11.08 -15.51 9.29
N SER A 461 10.39 -14.59 9.96
CA SER A 461 8.94 -14.58 10.14
C SER A 461 8.31 -13.42 9.39
N LEU A 462 7.28 -13.70 8.59
CA LEU A 462 6.39 -12.71 7.99
C LEU A 462 4.98 -12.97 8.50
N GLN A 463 4.38 -11.99 9.16
CA GLN A 463 2.99 -12.01 9.60
C GLN A 463 2.18 -11.06 8.73
N ALA A 464 1.04 -11.51 8.23
CA ALA A 464 0.08 -10.71 7.48
C ALA A 464 -1.24 -10.59 8.25
N THR A 465 -1.86 -9.42 8.19
CA THR A 465 -3.10 -9.09 8.90
C THR A 465 -4.02 -8.28 7.97
N PHE A 466 -5.23 -8.77 7.71
CA PHE A 466 -6.28 -7.99 7.08
C PHE A 466 -7.05 -7.21 8.15
N LEU A 467 -6.90 -5.89 8.10
CA LEU A 467 -7.49 -4.94 9.03
C LEU A 467 -8.69 -4.26 8.36
N ARG A 468 -9.88 -4.42 8.93
CA ARG A 468 -11.10 -3.75 8.46
C ARG A 468 -11.09 -2.25 8.76
N ASP A 469 -11.96 -1.55 8.05
CA ASP A 469 -12.32 -0.13 8.21
C ASP A 469 -12.80 0.26 9.61
N ASN A 470 -13.20 -0.70 10.43
CA ASN A 470 -13.63 -0.51 11.83
C ASN A 470 -12.59 -0.98 12.87
N GLY A 471 -11.39 -1.32 12.44
CA GLY A 471 -10.28 -1.76 13.30
C GLY A 471 -10.29 -3.24 13.68
N LEU A 472 -11.26 -4.04 13.21
CA LEU A 472 -11.28 -5.48 13.47
C LEU A 472 -10.34 -6.23 12.55
N VAL A 473 -9.56 -7.16 13.10
CA VAL A 473 -8.77 -8.13 12.34
C VAL A 473 -9.70 -9.26 11.90
N ARG A 474 -9.79 -9.49 10.58
CA ARG A 474 -10.67 -10.50 9.98
C ARG A 474 -9.93 -11.70 9.41
N ASP A 475 -8.69 -11.52 9.02
CA ASP A 475 -7.81 -12.58 8.62
C ASP A 475 -6.38 -12.27 9.05
N HIS A 476 -5.62 -13.31 9.33
CA HIS A 476 -4.19 -13.24 9.56
C HIS A 476 -3.55 -14.59 9.24
N PHE A 477 -2.27 -14.55 8.92
CA PHE A 477 -1.46 -15.75 8.74
C PHE A 477 0.02 -15.41 8.95
N THR A 478 0.83 -16.45 9.07
CA THR A 478 2.28 -16.33 9.23
C THR A 478 2.99 -17.25 8.24
N ILE A 479 4.07 -16.76 7.64
CA ILE A 479 5.03 -17.58 6.90
C ILE A 479 6.33 -17.63 7.71
N LEU A 480 6.89 -18.81 7.89
CA LEU A 480 8.18 -19.04 8.53
C LEU A 480 9.18 -19.64 7.54
N LYS A 481 10.39 -19.07 7.47
CA LYS A 481 11.49 -19.57 6.64
C LYS A 481 12.56 -20.29 7.45
N GLY A 482 13.30 -21.19 6.78
CA GLY A 482 14.40 -21.93 7.40
C GLY A 482 13.96 -23.06 8.35
N ILE A 483 12.68 -23.44 8.29
CA ILE A 483 12.12 -24.52 9.11
C ILE A 483 11.88 -25.72 8.22
N THR A 484 12.65 -26.78 8.43
CA THR A 484 12.56 -28.00 7.62
C THR A 484 11.44 -28.94 8.07
N GLN A 485 10.85 -28.69 9.23
CA GLN A 485 9.82 -29.54 9.81
C GLN A 485 8.85 -28.73 10.66
N ARG A 486 7.54 -28.93 10.49
CA ARG A 486 6.53 -28.34 11.38
C ARG A 486 6.68 -28.90 12.79
N LEU A 487 6.55 -28.03 13.79
CA LEU A 487 6.31 -28.46 15.14
C LEU A 487 4.93 -29.14 15.19
N ARG A 488 4.91 -30.43 15.38
CA ARG A 488 3.69 -31.22 15.55
C ARG A 488 3.84 -32.07 16.80
N ILE A 489 2.81 -32.11 17.60
CA ILE A 489 2.69 -33.19 18.61
C ILE A 489 2.47 -34.47 17.81
N SER A 490 3.46 -35.36 17.84
CA SER A 490 3.42 -36.65 17.16
C SER A 490 2.71 -37.69 17.99
N GLU A 491 2.76 -37.56 19.31
CA GLU A 491 2.08 -38.43 20.26
C GLU A 491 1.66 -37.63 21.50
N PHE A 492 0.46 -37.85 21.96
CA PHE A 492 -0.05 -37.36 23.23
C PHE A 492 -0.82 -38.47 23.92
N ASN A 493 -0.36 -38.88 25.09
CA ASN A 493 -0.96 -39.95 25.85
C ASN A 493 -1.08 -39.59 27.34
N ILE A 494 -2.17 -39.99 27.95
CA ILE A 494 -2.40 -39.91 29.39
C ILE A 494 -2.83 -41.29 29.87
N GLU A 495 -1.96 -41.95 30.62
CA GLU A 495 -2.22 -43.25 31.21
C GLU A 495 -1.66 -43.28 32.63
N ASP A 496 -2.43 -43.79 33.59
CA ASP A 496 -2.01 -44.09 34.98
C ASP A 496 -1.24 -42.90 35.63
N GLU A 497 -1.80 -41.66 35.59
CA GLU A 497 -1.19 -40.46 36.16
C GLU A 497 0.07 -39.96 35.40
N LEU A 498 0.38 -40.56 34.23
CA LEU A 498 1.46 -40.14 33.37
C LEU A 498 0.92 -39.33 32.17
N VAL A 499 1.44 -38.10 31.93
CA VAL A 499 1.33 -37.41 30.64
C VAL A 499 2.59 -37.65 29.84
N PHE A 500 2.42 -38.12 28.62
CA PHE A 500 3.47 -38.23 27.64
C PHE A 500 3.17 -37.35 26.44
N ILE A 501 4.14 -36.53 26.04
CA ILE A 501 4.04 -35.67 24.87
C ILE A 501 5.30 -35.85 24.02
N ALA A 502 5.14 -36.30 22.78
CA ALA A 502 6.21 -36.28 21.78
C ALA A 502 5.89 -35.31 20.67
N TRP A 503 6.93 -34.66 20.15
CA TRP A 503 6.78 -33.66 19.07
C TRP A 503 7.93 -33.71 18.09
N THR A 504 7.65 -33.29 16.84
CA THR A 504 8.67 -33.08 15.82
C THR A 504 9.58 -31.95 16.26
N SER A 505 10.89 -32.13 16.22
CA SER A 505 11.87 -31.18 16.72
C SER A 505 13.07 -31.03 15.78
N LYS A 506 13.86 -30.00 15.98
CA LYS A 506 15.11 -29.77 15.26
C LYS A 506 16.26 -29.84 16.26
N PRO A 507 17.30 -30.63 15.99
CA PRO A 507 18.48 -30.69 16.87
C PRO A 507 19.05 -29.31 17.18
N GLY A 508 19.33 -29.06 18.46
CA GLY A 508 19.87 -27.79 18.96
C GLY A 508 18.83 -26.69 19.22
N VAL A 509 17.58 -26.88 18.80
CA VAL A 509 16.48 -25.93 19.10
C VAL A 509 15.91 -26.23 20.48
N THR A 510 15.60 -25.17 21.22
CA THR A 510 15.01 -25.26 22.56
C THR A 510 13.51 -25.07 22.51
N TYR A 511 12.81 -25.95 23.21
CA TYR A 511 11.35 -26.00 23.31
C TYR A 511 10.92 -25.84 24.76
N ARG A 512 9.64 -25.55 24.97
CA ARG A 512 8.98 -25.54 26.26
C ARG A 512 7.55 -26.01 26.11
N ILE A 513 7.08 -26.76 27.08
CA ILE A 513 5.66 -27.12 27.18
C ILE A 513 4.97 -26.07 28.03
N GLN A 514 3.84 -25.57 27.55
CA GLN A 514 2.96 -24.67 28.27
C GLN A 514 1.62 -25.37 28.50
N SER A 515 0.94 -25.02 29.59
CA SER A 515 -0.40 -25.50 29.88
C SER A 515 -1.38 -24.36 30.15
N SER A 516 -2.66 -24.64 29.92
CA SER A 516 -3.77 -23.77 30.26
C SER A 516 -4.86 -24.59 30.95
N SER A 517 -5.38 -24.09 32.06
CA SER A 517 -6.55 -24.64 32.74
C SER A 517 -7.88 -24.16 32.14
N SER A 518 -7.84 -23.34 31.12
CA SER A 518 -9.03 -22.81 30.45
C SER A 518 -9.24 -23.53 29.12
N THR A 519 -10.42 -24.09 28.90
CA THR A 519 -10.85 -24.70 27.64
C THR A 519 -10.85 -23.71 26.45
N THR A 520 -10.79 -22.40 26.73
CA THR A 520 -10.66 -21.35 25.71
C THR A 520 -9.21 -21.07 25.31
N GLY A 521 -8.21 -21.60 26.03
CA GLY A 521 -6.79 -21.43 25.74
C GLY A 521 -6.26 -19.99 25.77
N ASN A 522 -6.93 -19.07 26.46
CA ASN A 522 -6.58 -17.66 26.46
C ASN A 522 -5.41 -17.28 27.39
N VAL A 523 -5.10 -18.11 28.39
CA VAL A 523 -3.98 -17.88 29.32
C VAL A 523 -3.10 -19.13 29.38
N TRP A 524 -1.85 -18.97 28.98
CA TRP A 524 -0.86 -20.05 28.99
C TRP A 524 0.23 -19.75 30.01
N SER A 525 0.63 -20.74 30.77
CA SER A 525 1.77 -20.68 31.69
C SER A 525 2.80 -21.76 31.32
N ASP A 526 4.06 -21.47 31.60
CA ASP A 526 5.13 -22.46 31.40
C ASP A 526 4.92 -23.64 32.34
N TYR A 527 4.81 -24.83 31.75
CA TYR A 527 4.67 -26.07 32.49
C TYR A 527 6.02 -26.77 32.69
N THR A 528 6.93 -26.63 31.71
CA THR A 528 8.29 -27.18 31.84
C THR A 528 9.34 -26.06 31.84
N GLY A 529 10.57 -26.41 32.22
CA GLY A 529 11.78 -25.66 31.85
C GLY A 529 12.12 -25.81 30.38
N ASN A 530 13.27 -25.32 29.98
CA ASN A 530 13.80 -25.42 28.62
C ASN A 530 14.20 -26.86 28.29
N ILE A 531 13.74 -27.36 27.13
CA ILE A 531 14.05 -28.70 26.60
C ILE A 531 14.78 -28.51 25.27
N THR A 532 16.09 -28.79 25.21
CA THR A 532 16.84 -28.70 23.96
C THR A 532 16.80 -30.02 23.22
N ALA A 533 16.31 -29.99 21.99
CA ALA A 533 16.20 -31.18 21.16
C ALA A 533 17.57 -31.72 20.73
N THR A 534 17.73 -33.01 20.77
CA THR A 534 18.93 -33.73 20.30
C THR A 534 18.69 -34.47 18.97
N GLY A 535 17.44 -34.59 18.54
CA GLY A 535 17.00 -35.28 17.32
C GLY A 535 15.84 -34.57 16.60
N ASN A 536 15.32 -35.22 15.57
CA ASN A 536 14.16 -34.70 14.80
C ASN A 536 12.82 -35.00 15.49
N GLU A 537 12.85 -35.71 16.62
CA GLU A 537 11.75 -35.91 17.52
C GLU A 537 12.24 -35.76 18.95
N THR A 538 11.47 -35.13 19.79
CA THR A 538 11.72 -34.93 21.21
C THR A 538 10.47 -35.31 21.96
N SER A 539 10.65 -36.00 23.09
CA SER A 539 9.55 -36.38 23.98
C SER A 539 9.79 -35.85 25.38
N TRP A 540 8.71 -35.76 26.11
CA TRP A 540 8.70 -35.37 27.51
C TRP A 540 7.57 -36.11 28.21
N TYR A 541 7.77 -36.42 29.47
CA TYR A 541 6.76 -37.03 30.33
C TYR A 541 6.84 -36.51 31.76
N ASP A 542 5.73 -36.52 32.45
CA ASP A 542 5.64 -36.16 33.86
C ASP A 542 4.49 -36.94 34.52
N PHE A 543 4.64 -37.13 35.83
CA PHE A 543 3.61 -37.74 36.66
C PHE A 543 2.89 -36.66 37.45
N PHE A 544 1.58 -36.79 37.61
CA PHE A 544 0.82 -35.85 38.43
C PHE A 544 -0.25 -36.60 39.26
N ASP A 545 -0.39 -36.13 40.48
CA ASP A 545 -1.31 -36.69 41.45
C ASP A 545 -2.78 -36.26 41.23
N ASP A 546 -3.05 -35.22 40.42
CA ASP A 546 -4.40 -34.67 40.16
C ASP A 546 -4.43 -33.90 38.84
N LEU A 547 -4.85 -34.60 37.76
CA LEU A 547 -4.97 -33.98 36.45
C LEU A 547 -6.35 -33.34 36.29
N ASP A 548 -6.34 -32.00 36.11
CA ASP A 548 -7.54 -31.33 35.61
C ASP A 548 -7.84 -31.86 34.18
N PRO A 549 -8.97 -32.59 33.97
CA PRO A 549 -9.29 -33.23 32.71
C PRO A 549 -9.47 -32.21 31.56
N ASP A 550 -9.68 -30.95 31.89
CA ASP A 550 -9.85 -29.84 30.91
C ASP A 550 -8.54 -29.10 30.63
N ARG A 551 -7.41 -29.57 31.13
CA ARG A 551 -6.11 -28.94 30.92
C ARG A 551 -5.62 -29.12 29.49
N LEU A 552 -5.31 -27.99 28.83
CA LEU A 552 -4.71 -27.94 27.49
C LEU A 552 -3.18 -27.87 27.59
N PHE A 553 -2.49 -28.53 26.65
CA PHE A 553 -1.04 -28.46 26.50
C PHE A 553 -0.66 -27.94 25.12
N ARG A 554 0.43 -27.21 25.05
CA ARG A 554 1.09 -26.86 23.79
C ARG A 554 2.60 -26.90 23.93
N VAL A 555 3.29 -27.18 22.84
CA VAL A 555 4.75 -27.06 22.73
C VAL A 555 5.07 -25.75 22.01
N VAL A 556 5.98 -24.97 22.55
CA VAL A 556 6.44 -23.71 21.95
C VAL A 556 7.95 -23.73 21.73
N VAL A 557 8.41 -23.08 20.67
CA VAL A 557 9.83 -22.86 20.42
C VAL A 557 10.27 -21.67 21.26
N ILE A 558 11.40 -21.80 21.96
CA ILE A 558 12.04 -20.71 22.69
C ILE A 558 13.19 -20.18 21.82
N GLN A 559 13.09 -18.92 21.45
CA GLN A 559 14.11 -18.23 20.62
C GLN A 559 15.32 -17.80 21.45
#